data_15a5b89d9c556ac94800601ab4e6c01f
#
_entry.id   15a5b89d9c556ac94800601ab4e6c01f
#
_cell.length_a   1.000
_cell.length_b   1.000
_cell.length_c   1.000
_cell.angle_alpha   90.00
_cell.angle_beta   90.00
_cell.angle_gamma   90.00
#
_symmetry.space_group_name_H-M   'P 1'
#
loop_
_entity.id
_entity.type
_entity.pdbx_description
1 polymer ?
#
loop_
_entity_poly.entity_id
_entity_poly.type
_entity_poly.pdbx_seq_one_letter_code
_entity_poly.pdbx_strand_id
1 'polypeptide(L)'
;MYRWKIKQNQFPSELSGGQQQRAAIGRAIANHPKVLIADEPTGNLDPQKSKEIMELLEKINEVENTTIVMVTHDSTIVDRYKKRTICLEEGYVVADIMKGGYLKHD
;
A
#
# COMPACT_ATOMS: atom_id res chain seq x y z
N MET A 1 7.55 2.24 -15.99
CA MET A 1 6.83 2.02 -14.96
C MET A 1 5.42 2.22 -15.19
N TYR A 2 4.68 1.38 -14.65
CA TYR A 2 3.34 1.45 -14.85
C TYR A 2 2.73 2.53 -14.15
N ARG A 3 1.84 3.19 -14.68
CA ARG A 3 1.29 4.15 -14.08
C ARG A 3 0.04 3.89 -13.60
N TRP A 4 -0.34 4.10 -12.62
CA TRP A 4 -1.51 3.98 -11.97
C TRP A 4 -2.52 4.90 -12.46
N LYS A 5 -2.37 5.53 -13.51
CA LYS A 5 -3.23 6.42 -13.90
C LYS A 5 -4.46 5.91 -14.33
N ILE A 6 -5.48 6.35 -13.92
CA ILE A 6 -6.69 5.96 -14.26
C ILE A 6 -7.00 6.80 -15.32
N LYS A 7 -7.31 6.44 -16.32
CA LYS A 7 -7.50 7.21 -17.20
C LYS A 7 -8.54 7.16 -17.77
N GLN A 8 -8.68 7.69 -18.32
CA GLN A 8 -9.21 8.20 -19.02
C GLN A 8 -10.58 8.22 -19.08
N ASN A 9 -11.16 7.35 -19.27
CA ASN A 9 -12.49 7.33 -19.32
C ASN A 9 -13.04 7.43 -18.03
N GLN A 10 -12.28 7.44 -17.05
CA GLN A 10 -12.78 7.48 -15.81
C GLN A 10 -12.79 8.88 -15.46
N PHE A 11 -13.60 9.35 -14.66
CA PHE A 11 -13.64 10.68 -14.21
C PHE A 11 -13.26 10.65 -12.77
N PRO A 12 -12.01 10.73 -12.50
CA PRO A 12 -11.53 10.57 -11.12
C PRO A 12 -12.23 11.48 -10.14
N SER A 13 -12.66 12.66 -10.59
CA SER A 13 -13.30 13.55 -9.66
C SER A 13 -14.65 13.03 -9.21
N GLU A 14 -15.18 12.05 -9.87
CA GLU A 14 -16.45 11.49 -9.47
C GLU A 14 -16.29 10.31 -8.52
N LEU A 15 -15.08 9.93 -8.19
CA LEU A 15 -14.86 8.80 -7.30
C LEU A 15 -14.31 9.31 -6.00
N SER A 16 -14.67 8.69 -4.92
CA SER A 16 -14.08 9.01 -3.64
C SER A 16 -12.62 8.56 -3.64
N GLY A 17 -11.83 9.05 -2.72
CA GLY A 17 -10.45 8.65 -2.61
C GLY A 17 -10.29 7.14 -2.46
N GLY A 18 -11.14 6.54 -1.65
CA GLY A 18 -11.08 5.09 -1.46
C GLY A 18 -11.43 4.35 -2.74
N GLN A 19 -12.42 4.84 -3.48
CA GLN A 19 -12.81 4.20 -4.71
C GLN A 19 -11.72 4.33 -5.76
N GLN A 20 -11.06 5.48 -5.81
CA GLN A 20 -9.98 5.67 -6.76
C GLN A 20 -8.83 4.71 -6.44
N GLN A 21 -8.54 4.54 -5.15
CA GLN A 21 -7.47 3.67 -4.75
C GLN A 21 -7.80 2.22 -5.07
N ARG A 22 -9.04 1.80 -4.82
CA ARG A 22 -9.43 0.45 -5.15
C ARG A 22 -9.38 0.19 -6.64
N ALA A 23 -9.76 1.18 -7.44
CA ALA A 23 -9.72 1.03 -8.88
C ALA A 23 -8.27 0.88 -9.36
N ALA A 24 -7.37 1.65 -8.77
CA ALA A 24 -5.95 1.58 -9.13
C ALA A 24 -5.39 0.21 -8.77
N ILE A 25 -5.72 -0.30 -7.59
CA ILE A 25 -5.26 -1.61 -7.17
C ILE A 25 -5.83 -2.69 -8.09
N GLY A 26 -7.11 -2.59 -8.42
CA GLY A 26 -7.74 -3.55 -9.31
C GLY A 26 -7.06 -3.60 -10.66
N ARG A 27 -6.67 -2.45 -11.19
CA ARG A 27 -5.99 -2.46 -12.44
C ARG A 27 -4.62 -3.05 -12.34
N ALA A 28 -3.93 -2.76 -11.24
CA ALA A 28 -2.59 -3.26 -11.04
C ALA A 28 -2.57 -4.79 -10.95
N ILE A 29 -3.61 -5.40 -10.39
CA ILE A 29 -3.58 -6.85 -10.24
C ILE A 29 -4.27 -7.58 -11.37
N ALA A 30 -4.79 -6.87 -12.35
CA ALA A 30 -5.58 -7.51 -13.42
C ALA A 30 -4.77 -8.56 -14.17
N ASN A 31 -3.47 -8.38 -14.26
CA ASN A 31 -2.64 -9.34 -14.97
C ASN A 31 -1.92 -10.31 -14.04
N HIS A 32 -2.41 -10.43 -12.84
CA HIS A 32 -1.87 -11.36 -11.84
C HIS A 32 -0.36 -11.20 -11.65
N PRO A 33 0.10 -10.02 -11.28
CA PRO A 33 1.52 -9.79 -11.12
C PRO A 33 2.06 -10.52 -9.90
N LYS A 34 3.34 -10.78 -9.87
CA LYS A 34 3.94 -11.39 -8.71
C LYS A 34 4.23 -10.38 -7.63
N VAL A 35 4.41 -9.13 -8.00
CA VAL A 35 4.72 -8.07 -7.06
C VAL A 35 3.85 -6.87 -7.35
N LEU A 36 3.26 -6.32 -6.32
CA LEU A 36 2.46 -5.12 -6.44
C LEU A 36 3.09 -4.07 -5.55
N ILE A 37 3.39 -2.91 -6.10
CA ILE A 37 3.98 -1.83 -5.33
C ILE A 37 2.91 -0.80 -5.04
N ALA A 38 2.68 -0.54 -3.79
CA ALA A 38 1.67 0.40 -3.36
C ALA A 38 2.35 1.57 -2.65
N ASP A 39 2.29 2.75 -3.24
CA ASP A 39 2.98 3.90 -2.71
C ASP A 39 1.98 4.75 -1.94
N GLU A 40 2.13 4.81 -0.64
CA GLU A 40 1.25 5.55 0.25
C GLU A 40 -0.21 5.23 -0.03
N PRO A 41 -0.58 3.97 -0.03
CA PRO A 41 -1.93 3.60 -0.50
C PRO A 41 -3.07 4.10 0.37
N THR A 42 -2.76 4.51 1.60
CA THR A 42 -3.81 5.03 2.48
C THR A 42 -3.67 6.52 2.70
N GLY A 43 -2.83 7.19 1.92
CA GLY A 43 -2.63 8.62 2.09
C GLY A 43 -3.91 9.38 1.81
N ASN A 44 -4.21 10.32 2.68
CA ASN A 44 -5.37 11.16 2.53
C ASN A 44 -6.72 10.46 2.64
N LEU A 45 -6.74 9.26 3.15
CA LEU A 45 -7.99 8.56 3.38
C LEU A 45 -8.33 8.61 4.86
N ASP A 46 -9.60 8.63 5.18
CA ASP A 46 -10.01 8.59 6.57
C ASP A 46 -9.73 7.20 7.14
N PRO A 47 -9.82 7.00 8.44
CA PRO A 47 -9.45 5.72 9.05
C PRO A 47 -10.23 4.54 8.52
N GLN A 48 -11.52 4.72 8.25
CA GLN A 48 -12.32 3.62 7.76
C GLN A 48 -11.90 3.21 6.35
N LYS A 49 -11.65 4.19 5.49
CA LYS A 49 -11.24 3.89 4.13
C LYS A 49 -9.82 3.31 4.11
N SER A 50 -8.97 3.79 5.01
CA SER A 50 -7.63 3.25 5.11
C SER A 50 -7.67 1.78 5.50
N LYS A 51 -8.55 1.42 6.43
CA LYS A 51 -8.68 0.05 6.85
C LYS A 51 -9.14 -0.81 5.69
N GLU A 52 -10.08 -0.32 4.90
CA GLU A 52 -10.59 -1.08 3.76
C GLU A 52 -9.49 -1.34 2.73
N ILE A 53 -8.66 -0.36 2.49
CA ILE A 53 -7.57 -0.53 1.53
C ILE A 53 -6.55 -1.53 2.06
N MET A 54 -6.22 -1.45 3.35
CA MET A 54 -5.26 -2.39 3.92
C MET A 54 -5.81 -3.82 3.89
N GLU A 55 -7.09 -3.98 4.17
CA GLU A 55 -7.70 -5.31 4.13
C GLU A 55 -7.70 -5.85 2.70
N LEU A 56 -7.90 -4.99 1.72
CA LEU A 56 -7.86 -5.41 0.33
C LEU A 56 -6.45 -5.89 -0.02
N LEU A 57 -5.43 -5.14 0.37
CA LEU A 57 -4.06 -5.53 0.08
C LEU A 57 -3.70 -6.84 0.76
N GLU A 58 -4.14 -7.03 2.00
CA GLU A 58 -3.86 -8.27 2.67
C GLU A 58 -4.54 -9.44 1.98
N LYS A 59 -5.76 -9.23 1.52
CA LYS A 59 -6.48 -10.28 0.84
C LYS A 59 -5.81 -10.66 -0.47
N ILE A 60 -5.33 -9.67 -1.21
CA ILE A 60 -4.63 -9.94 -2.45
C ILE A 60 -3.36 -10.76 -2.16
N ASN A 61 -2.66 -10.40 -1.12
CA ASN A 61 -1.45 -11.15 -0.75
C ASN A 61 -1.79 -12.60 -0.42
N GLU A 62 -2.86 -12.82 0.33
CA GLU A 62 -3.21 -14.16 0.72
C GLU A 62 -3.84 -15.00 -0.36
N VAL A 63 -4.75 -14.43 -1.11
CA VAL A 63 -5.49 -15.20 -2.09
C VAL A 63 -4.76 -15.31 -3.41
N GLU A 64 -4.16 -14.22 -3.86
CA GLU A 64 -3.50 -14.22 -5.16
C GLU A 64 -2.01 -14.53 -5.05
N ASN A 65 -1.51 -14.65 -3.85
CA ASN A 65 -0.10 -14.94 -3.65
C ASN A 65 0.78 -13.84 -4.23
N THR A 66 0.30 -12.63 -4.29
CA THR A 66 1.06 -11.51 -4.80
C THR A 66 1.88 -10.92 -3.66
N THR A 67 3.14 -10.67 -3.90
CA THR A 67 3.96 -9.99 -2.91
C THR A 67 3.63 -8.51 -2.95
N ILE A 68 3.30 -7.94 -1.80
CA ILE A 68 2.96 -6.53 -1.74
C ILE A 68 4.12 -5.76 -1.14
N VAL A 69 4.57 -4.74 -1.84
CA VAL A 69 5.59 -3.85 -1.29
C VAL A 69 4.90 -2.51 -1.09
N MET A 70 4.74 -2.11 0.17
CA MET A 70 4.06 -0.87 0.45
C MET A 70 5.04 0.16 0.92
N VAL A 71 4.97 1.36 0.36
CA VAL A 71 5.81 2.45 0.78
C VAL A 71 4.94 3.38 1.60
N THR A 72 5.34 3.66 2.82
CA THR A 72 4.55 4.54 3.68
C THR A 72 5.43 5.19 4.73
N HIS A 73 5.02 6.36 5.20
CA HIS A 73 5.69 6.98 6.31
C HIS A 73 4.75 6.99 7.53
N ASP A 74 3.69 6.22 7.47
CA ASP A 74 2.70 6.19 8.54
C ASP A 74 3.05 5.08 9.53
N SER A 75 3.58 5.47 10.68
CA SER A 75 4.00 4.49 11.66
C SER A 75 2.83 3.70 12.24
N THR A 76 1.64 4.28 12.23
CA THR A 76 0.48 3.58 12.74
C THR A 76 0.19 2.35 11.89
N ILE A 77 0.33 2.48 10.58
CA ILE A 77 0.11 1.36 9.69
C ILE A 77 1.17 0.29 9.93
N VAL A 78 2.42 0.70 10.03
CA VAL A 78 3.51 -0.23 10.25
C VAL A 78 3.31 -1.00 11.55
N ASP A 79 2.93 -0.30 12.61
CA ASP A 79 2.75 -0.94 13.90
C ASP A 79 1.56 -1.87 13.92
N ARG A 80 0.50 -1.51 13.21
CA ARG A 80 -0.69 -2.32 13.25
C ARG A 80 -0.56 -3.62 12.48
N TYR A 81 0.06 -3.57 11.32
CA TYR A 81 0.05 -4.74 10.46
C TYR A 81 1.28 -5.63 10.59
N LYS A 82 2.29 -5.16 11.27
CA LYS A 82 3.43 -5.99 11.66
C LYS A 82 4.03 -6.87 10.59
N LYS A 83 4.25 -6.29 9.45
CA LYS A 83 4.91 -6.98 8.36
C LYS A 83 6.39 -6.62 8.38
N ARG A 84 7.18 -7.29 7.58
CA ARG A 84 8.58 -6.94 7.48
C ARG A 84 8.68 -5.49 7.06
N THR A 85 9.52 -4.74 7.73
CA THR A 85 9.64 -3.31 7.51
C THR A 85 11.09 -2.94 7.27
N ILE A 86 11.33 -2.25 6.17
CA ILE A 86 12.67 -1.77 5.86
C ILE A 86 12.61 -0.27 5.99
N CYS A 87 13.41 0.27 6.88
CA CYS A 87 13.43 1.70 7.14
C CYS A 87 14.55 2.37 6.36
N LEU A 88 14.21 3.44 5.68
CA LEU A 88 15.18 4.16 4.87
C LEU A 88 15.35 5.57 5.39
N GLU A 89 16.59 6.06 5.40
CA GLU A 89 16.87 7.43 5.73
C GLU A 89 17.89 7.94 4.77
N GLU A 90 17.58 9.03 4.10
CA GLU A 90 18.53 9.63 3.17
C GLU A 90 19.11 8.64 2.17
N GLY A 91 18.28 7.77 1.70
CA GLY A 91 18.71 6.81 0.68
C GLY A 91 19.42 5.58 1.20
N TYR A 92 19.55 5.47 2.52
CA TYR A 92 20.22 4.30 3.07
C TYR A 92 19.28 3.47 3.92
N VAL A 93 19.48 2.18 3.92
CA VAL A 93 18.71 1.29 4.76
C VAL A 93 19.27 1.38 6.16
N VAL A 94 18.48 1.83 7.11
CA VAL A 94 18.94 1.96 8.48
C VAL A 94 18.37 0.87 9.38
N ALA A 95 17.39 0.12 8.93
CA ALA A 95 16.85 -0.99 9.72
C ALA A 95 16.05 -1.91 8.83
N ASP A 96 16.00 -3.16 9.21
CA ASP A 96 15.23 -4.18 8.50
C ASP A 96 14.62 -5.04 9.59
N ILE A 97 13.35 -4.85 9.88
CA ILE A 97 12.69 -5.48 10.99
C ILE A 97 11.69 -6.49 10.47
N MET A 98 11.86 -7.73 10.88
CA MET A 98 11.06 -8.79 10.30
C MET A 98 9.60 -8.74 10.64
N LYS A 99 9.26 -8.23 11.78
CA LYS A 99 7.88 -8.19 12.15
C LYS A 99 7.37 -6.83 12.38
N GLY A 100 7.84 -5.87 11.72
CA GLY A 100 7.29 -4.57 11.81
C GLY A 100 7.53 -3.88 13.11
N GLY A 101 6.81 -2.85 13.33
CA GLY A 101 7.05 -2.01 14.44
C GLY A 101 7.95 -0.92 13.99
N TYR A 102 7.53 0.31 14.16
CA TYR A 102 8.32 1.39 13.76
C TYR A 102 9.51 1.40 14.67
N LEU A 103 10.63 1.68 14.12
CA LEU A 103 11.80 1.64 14.88
C LEU A 103 11.81 2.64 15.93
N LYS A 104 11.97 2.24 17.17
CA LYS A 104 12.11 3.11 18.19
C LYS A 104 13.40 2.96 18.61
N HIS A 105 14.15 3.88 18.63
CA HIS A 105 15.43 3.71 19.05
C HIS A 105 15.50 3.95 20.34
N ASP A 106 15.91 3.22 20.93
CA ASP A 106 16.10 3.42 22.21
C ASP A 106 17.36 3.70 22.48
#